data_e97b9be63bee8057407b95fdd929ed64
#
_entry.id   e97b9be63bee8057407b95fdd929ed64
#
_cell.length_a   1.000
_cell.length_b   1.000
_cell.length_c   1.000
_cell.angle_alpha   90.00
_cell.angle_beta   90.00
_cell.angle_gamma   90.00
#
_symmetry.space_group_name_H-M   'P 1'
#
loop_
_entity.id
_entity.type
_entity.pdbx_description
1 polymer ?
#
loop_
_entity_poly.entity_id
_entity_poly.type
_entity_poly.pdbx_seq_one_letter_code
_entity_poly.pdbx_strand_id
1 'polypeptide(L)'
;ADNLLVLSDAGPGNAAYLVARYEYSTGFEELDNLSTGGRVQYWVTDQIKLGATANKNTDSGAQSTLLAADIMWRKSATTWLKLETGSSKGAGATAYGSNDGGFNFTPTTATTAPVPDDNSKYGATRIDGSLDLKDLHQAANGQLTFYHQSVDGGYAAPGAMTLTDLSQQGVSLKTSIAGKVDLRAKLDKKSQDLSLETSALEVNADYRLSEHWKLSAGVRKDSRTDNSPVVPVTQVQGDRADLVLRAGYDSLGKWGTYSYQQD
;
A
#
# COMPACT_ATOMS: atom_id res chain seq x y z
N ALA A 1 26.87 3.61 -3.46
CA ALA A 1 26.11 4.83 -3.75
C ALA A 1 25.35 5.21 -2.49
N ASP A 2 25.72 6.34 -1.88
CA ASP A 2 25.08 6.82 -0.66
C ASP A 2 23.68 7.36 -1.02
N ASN A 3 22.65 6.65 -0.61
CA ASN A 3 21.28 7.13 -0.74
C ASN A 3 20.95 7.99 0.48
N LEU A 4 21.00 9.30 0.32
CA LEU A 4 20.56 10.27 1.30
C LEU A 4 19.04 10.47 1.14
N LEU A 5 18.27 10.05 2.12
CA LEU A 5 16.82 10.31 2.17
C LEU A 5 16.58 11.50 3.11
N VAL A 6 16.19 12.63 2.56
CA VAL A 6 15.83 13.81 3.35
C VAL A 6 14.36 13.71 3.72
N LEU A 7 14.07 13.55 5.00
CA LEU A 7 12.71 13.64 5.53
C LEU A 7 12.44 15.09 5.90
N SER A 8 11.58 15.77 5.16
CA SER A 8 11.28 17.19 5.32
C SER A 8 10.13 17.47 6.27
N ASP A 9 10.06 16.81 7.42
CA ASP A 9 9.06 17.17 8.43
C ASP A 9 9.55 16.92 9.87
N ALA A 10 10.65 17.51 10.20
CA ALA A 10 10.95 17.79 11.60
C ALA A 10 10.51 19.23 11.85
N GLY A 11 9.65 19.45 12.86
CA GLY A 11 9.14 20.77 13.26
C GLY A 11 10.21 21.85 13.35
N PRO A 12 9.87 23.12 13.65
CA PRO A 12 10.73 24.28 13.41
C PRO A 12 12.05 24.16 14.15
N GLY A 13 13.10 23.86 13.42
CA GLY A 13 14.45 23.98 13.94
C GLY A 13 15.54 23.06 13.40
N ASN A 14 15.28 21.85 12.99
CA ASN A 14 16.36 20.96 12.52
C ASN A 14 15.89 20.02 11.38
N ALA A 15 16.67 19.97 10.31
CA ALA A 15 16.47 18.97 9.27
C ALA A 15 16.84 17.57 9.82
N ALA A 16 15.89 16.63 9.73
CA ALA A 16 16.15 15.23 10.05
C ALA A 16 16.70 14.52 8.80
N TYR A 17 17.82 13.86 8.93
CA TYR A 17 18.44 13.09 7.85
C TYR A 17 18.40 11.61 8.21
N LEU A 18 17.89 10.78 7.28
CA LEU A 18 18.09 9.35 7.36
C LEU A 18 19.36 9.00 6.59
N VAL A 19 20.41 8.61 7.30
CA VAL A 19 21.65 8.12 6.70
C VAL A 19 21.65 6.60 6.76
N ALA A 20 21.48 5.92 5.62
CA ALA A 20 21.71 4.49 5.53
C ALA A 20 23.20 4.25 5.30
N ARG A 21 23.88 3.73 6.32
CA ARG A 21 25.24 3.19 6.19
C ARG A 21 25.13 1.69 6.04
N TYR A 22 25.71 1.13 4.98
CA TYR A 22 25.89 -0.30 4.89
C TYR A 22 27.35 -0.59 4.56
N GLU A 23 27.92 -1.55 5.26
CA GLU A 23 29.22 -2.08 4.91
C GLU A 23 29.01 -3.19 3.89
N TYR A 24 29.64 -3.06 2.75
CA TYR A 24 29.70 -4.10 1.75
C TYR A 24 31.05 -4.84 1.93
N SER A 25 30.97 -6.05 2.45
CA SER A 25 32.12 -6.95 2.48
C SER A 25 32.24 -7.66 1.14
N THR A 26 33.29 -7.38 0.40
CA THR A 26 33.63 -8.09 -0.86
C THR A 26 34.37 -9.40 -0.62
N GLY A 27 34.56 -9.82 0.63
CA GLY A 27 35.22 -11.07 0.97
C GLY A 27 34.30 -12.28 0.79
N PHE A 28 34.69 -13.24 -0.01
CA PHE A 28 34.03 -14.56 -0.13
C PHE A 28 34.32 -15.47 1.10
N GLU A 29 34.66 -14.91 2.23
CA GLU A 29 34.87 -15.63 3.47
C GLU A 29 33.51 -15.83 4.18
N GLU A 30 32.98 -17.03 4.11
CA GLU A 30 31.76 -17.55 4.73
C GLU A 30 30.47 -16.98 4.16
N LEU A 31 29.85 -17.78 3.29
CA LEU A 31 28.47 -17.58 2.79
C LEU A 31 27.39 -17.88 3.86
N ASP A 32 27.65 -17.51 5.12
CA ASP A 32 26.71 -17.78 6.21
C ASP A 32 25.45 -16.91 6.18
N ASN A 33 25.50 -15.78 5.46
CA ASN A 33 24.42 -14.82 5.36
C ASN A 33 23.88 -14.77 3.91
N LEU A 34 23.20 -15.82 3.49
CA LEU A 34 22.67 -15.95 2.14
C LEU A 34 21.15 -15.79 2.11
N SER A 35 20.66 -14.86 1.33
CA SER A 35 19.24 -14.81 0.94
C SER A 35 19.07 -15.44 -0.43
N THR A 36 18.29 -16.51 -0.50
CA THR A 36 17.98 -17.21 -1.74
C THR A 36 16.48 -17.26 -1.95
N GLY A 37 16.04 -17.08 -3.18
CA GLY A 37 14.63 -17.18 -3.48
C GLY A 37 14.36 -17.21 -4.96
N GLY A 38 13.15 -17.57 -5.30
CA GLY A 38 12.69 -17.62 -6.66
C GLY A 38 11.17 -17.61 -6.77
N ARG A 39 10.70 -17.20 -7.93
CA ARG A 39 9.29 -17.24 -8.32
C ARG A 39 9.15 -17.89 -9.66
N VAL A 40 8.18 -18.80 -9.77
CA VAL A 40 7.76 -19.40 -11.01
C VAL A 40 6.31 -19.05 -11.29
N GLN A 41 5.99 -18.76 -12.55
CA GLN A 41 4.62 -18.51 -13.00
C GLN A 41 4.37 -19.29 -14.29
N TYR A 42 3.16 -19.83 -14.41
CA TYR A 42 2.75 -20.61 -15.57
C TYR A 42 1.31 -20.31 -15.96
N TRP A 43 1.07 -20.06 -17.24
CA TRP A 43 -0.27 -19.95 -17.81
C TRP A 43 -0.79 -21.36 -18.13
N VAL A 44 -1.75 -21.81 -17.33
CA VAL A 44 -2.42 -23.11 -17.52
C VAL A 44 -3.36 -23.04 -18.73
N THR A 45 -4.00 -21.90 -18.89
CA THR A 45 -4.82 -21.53 -20.05
C THR A 45 -4.56 -20.07 -20.39
N ASP A 46 -5.13 -19.55 -21.49
CA ASP A 46 -5.05 -18.12 -21.85
C ASP A 46 -5.66 -17.20 -20.77
N GLN A 47 -6.46 -17.76 -19.88
CA GLN A 47 -7.19 -17.03 -18.84
C GLN A 47 -6.70 -17.31 -17.42
N ILE A 48 -6.05 -18.43 -17.16
CA ILE A 48 -5.65 -18.86 -15.82
C ILE A 48 -4.14 -18.96 -15.72
N LYS A 49 -3.58 -18.20 -14.78
CA LYS A 49 -2.16 -18.22 -14.41
C LYS A 49 -2.00 -18.67 -12.97
N LEU A 50 -1.06 -19.56 -12.74
CA LEU A 50 -0.61 -19.99 -11.41
C LEU A 50 0.78 -19.43 -11.14
N GLY A 51 1.05 -19.14 -9.88
CA GLY A 51 2.36 -18.71 -9.42
C GLY A 51 2.73 -19.37 -8.10
N ALA A 52 4.02 -19.61 -7.91
CA ALA A 52 4.58 -20.06 -6.65
C ALA A 52 5.87 -19.27 -6.37
N THR A 53 6.07 -18.92 -5.11
CA THR A 53 7.23 -18.19 -4.64
C THR A 53 7.81 -18.90 -3.43
N ALA A 54 9.13 -19.05 -3.39
CA ALA A 54 9.85 -19.52 -2.22
C ALA A 54 11.03 -18.59 -1.97
N ASN A 55 11.26 -18.25 -0.71
CA ASN A 55 12.42 -17.49 -0.27
C ASN A 55 12.93 -18.04 1.06
N LYS A 56 14.24 -18.03 1.23
CA LYS A 56 14.91 -18.39 2.48
C LYS A 56 16.01 -17.37 2.74
N ASN A 57 15.98 -16.78 3.92
CA ASN A 57 17.04 -15.94 4.44
C ASN A 57 17.74 -16.67 5.60
N THR A 58 19.06 -16.80 5.54
CA THR A 58 19.86 -17.47 6.57
C THR A 58 20.69 -16.48 7.40
N ASP A 59 20.50 -15.17 7.20
CA ASP A 59 21.14 -14.14 8.02
C ASP A 59 20.85 -14.37 9.50
N SER A 60 21.89 -14.48 10.32
CA SER A 60 21.82 -14.81 11.74
C SER A 60 20.93 -13.85 12.56
N GLY A 61 20.72 -12.63 12.09
CA GLY A 61 19.85 -11.63 12.71
C GLY A 61 18.42 -11.56 12.13
N ALA A 62 18.16 -12.27 11.04
CA ALA A 62 16.91 -12.12 10.27
C ALA A 62 16.49 -13.40 9.55
N GLN A 63 16.75 -14.56 10.17
CA GLN A 63 16.41 -15.85 9.56
C GLN A 63 14.91 -15.93 9.27
N SER A 64 14.56 -16.24 8.04
CA SER A 64 13.16 -16.42 7.63
C SER A 64 13.02 -17.35 6.45
N THR A 65 11.85 -17.96 6.36
CA THR A 65 11.43 -18.76 5.21
C THR A 65 10.05 -18.29 4.77
N LEU A 66 9.85 -18.09 3.49
CA LEU A 66 8.58 -17.70 2.89
C LEU A 66 8.21 -18.70 1.81
N LEU A 67 6.96 -19.15 1.85
CA LEU A 67 6.30 -19.90 0.78
C LEU A 67 4.99 -19.18 0.43
N ALA A 68 4.78 -18.92 -0.85
CA ALA A 68 3.54 -18.30 -1.31
C ALA A 68 3.07 -18.91 -2.63
N ALA A 69 1.76 -18.86 -2.83
CA ALA A 69 1.12 -19.29 -4.07
C ALA A 69 0.11 -18.24 -4.52
N ASP A 70 -0.07 -18.10 -5.82
CA ASP A 70 -1.09 -17.23 -6.39
C ASP A 70 -1.79 -17.88 -7.59
N ILE A 71 -3.04 -17.51 -7.75
CA ILE A 71 -3.86 -17.80 -8.91
C ILE A 71 -4.43 -16.49 -9.46
N MET A 72 -4.37 -16.33 -10.76
CA MET A 72 -4.98 -15.22 -11.48
C MET A 72 -5.90 -15.76 -12.55
N TRP A 73 -7.16 -15.34 -12.51
CA TRP A 73 -8.09 -15.46 -13.63
C TRP A 73 -8.19 -14.12 -14.36
N ARG A 74 -8.14 -14.14 -15.68
CA ARG A 74 -8.17 -12.96 -16.53
C ARG A 74 -9.11 -13.19 -17.71
N LYS A 75 -10.21 -12.41 -17.77
CA LYS A 75 -11.07 -12.32 -18.94
C LYS A 75 -10.49 -11.38 -19.99
N SER A 76 -9.94 -10.25 -19.56
CA SER A 76 -9.31 -9.22 -20.40
C SER A 76 -8.18 -8.54 -19.63
N ALA A 77 -7.50 -7.56 -20.23
CA ALA A 77 -6.49 -6.75 -19.54
C ALA A 77 -7.08 -5.89 -18.40
N THR A 78 -8.37 -5.57 -18.49
CA THR A 78 -9.10 -4.71 -17.54
C THR A 78 -10.04 -5.49 -16.61
N THR A 79 -10.35 -6.77 -16.94
CA THR A 79 -11.21 -7.65 -16.12
C THR A 79 -10.44 -8.88 -15.69
N TRP A 80 -10.09 -8.92 -14.42
CA TRP A 80 -9.29 -9.99 -13.82
C TRP A 80 -9.53 -10.09 -12.31
N LEU A 81 -9.22 -11.26 -11.76
CA LEU A 81 -9.22 -11.55 -10.33
C LEU A 81 -7.92 -12.27 -9.98
N LYS A 82 -7.25 -11.85 -8.92
CA LYS A 82 -6.05 -12.49 -8.37
C LYS A 82 -6.26 -12.84 -6.91
N LEU A 83 -5.92 -14.04 -6.53
CA LEU A 83 -5.82 -14.51 -5.15
C LEU A 83 -4.37 -14.88 -4.89
N GLU A 84 -3.84 -14.43 -3.76
CA GLU A 84 -2.49 -14.73 -3.30
C GLU A 84 -2.54 -15.14 -1.83
N THR A 85 -1.80 -16.17 -1.46
CA THR A 85 -1.61 -16.60 -0.09
C THR A 85 -0.15 -16.93 0.15
N GLY A 86 0.33 -16.56 1.33
CA GLY A 86 1.70 -16.82 1.74
C GLY A 86 1.77 -17.25 3.19
N SER A 87 2.81 -17.99 3.51
CA SER A 87 3.15 -18.34 4.89
C SER A 87 4.65 -18.12 5.09
N SER A 88 4.99 -17.41 6.13
CA SER A 88 6.37 -17.21 6.56
C SER A 88 6.64 -17.83 7.92
N LYS A 89 7.90 -18.13 8.18
CA LYS A 89 8.42 -18.61 9.46
C LYS A 89 9.74 -17.91 9.74
N GLY A 90 10.00 -17.53 10.99
CA GLY A 90 11.24 -16.88 11.42
C GLY A 90 11.07 -15.38 11.65
N ALA A 91 12.07 -14.78 12.27
CA ALA A 91 12.03 -13.40 12.77
C ALA A 91 11.97 -12.31 11.68
N GLY A 92 12.32 -12.64 10.42
CA GLY A 92 12.37 -11.65 9.34
C GLY A 92 13.42 -10.55 9.58
N ALA A 93 13.43 -9.54 8.71
CA ALA A 93 14.32 -8.40 8.87
C ALA A 93 13.85 -7.47 10.00
N THR A 94 14.72 -7.22 10.96
CA THR A 94 14.47 -6.23 12.02
C THR A 94 14.67 -4.82 11.45
N ALA A 95 13.76 -3.92 11.73
CA ALA A 95 13.99 -2.51 11.44
C ALA A 95 15.00 -1.93 12.45
N TYR A 96 15.97 -1.17 11.99
CA TYR A 96 16.95 -0.49 12.81
C TYR A 96 16.69 1.01 12.79
N GLY A 97 16.70 1.63 13.94
CA GLY A 97 16.62 3.09 14.09
C GLY A 97 17.89 3.67 14.64
N SER A 98 18.19 4.90 14.28
CA SER A 98 19.32 5.66 14.82
C SER A 98 18.80 6.92 15.51
N ASN A 99 19.25 7.13 16.76
CA ASN A 99 18.90 8.33 17.54
C ASN A 99 20.02 9.39 17.50
N ASP A 100 21.14 9.09 16.86
CA ASP A 100 22.34 9.92 16.85
C ASP A 100 22.76 10.36 15.43
N GLY A 101 21.80 10.38 14.49
CA GLY A 101 22.06 10.84 13.12
C GLY A 101 22.75 9.79 12.24
N GLY A 102 22.65 8.51 12.57
CA GLY A 102 23.17 7.41 11.76
C GLY A 102 24.55 6.92 12.16
N PHE A 103 25.06 7.33 13.33
CA PHE A 103 26.34 6.83 13.85
C PHE A 103 26.18 5.46 14.50
N ASN A 104 25.06 5.22 15.21
CA ASN A 104 24.73 3.94 15.79
C ASN A 104 23.31 3.53 15.40
N PHE A 105 23.13 2.25 15.09
CA PHE A 105 21.83 1.66 14.77
C PHE A 105 21.44 0.68 15.86
N THR A 106 20.28 0.89 16.46
CA THR A 106 19.69 -0.05 17.40
C THR A 106 18.45 -0.69 16.78
N PRO A 107 18.19 -1.99 17.02
CA PRO A 107 16.96 -2.62 16.59
C PRO A 107 15.77 -1.81 17.12
N THR A 108 14.90 -1.35 16.25
CA THR A 108 13.60 -0.80 16.66
C THR A 108 12.69 -1.97 16.96
N THR A 109 12.86 -2.58 18.14
CA THR A 109 11.83 -3.43 18.69
C THR A 109 10.72 -2.51 19.17
N ALA A 110 9.58 -2.53 18.50
CA ALA A 110 8.39 -2.01 19.13
C ALA A 110 8.21 -2.76 20.45
N THR A 111 8.33 -2.06 21.56
CA THR A 111 8.29 -2.59 22.93
C THR A 111 6.99 -3.34 23.25
N THR A 112 6.04 -3.37 22.34
CA THR A 112 4.71 -3.99 22.47
C THR A 112 4.37 -4.98 21.35
N ALA A 113 5.18 -5.09 20.30
CA ALA A 113 4.97 -6.14 19.30
C ALA A 113 5.52 -7.48 19.83
N PRO A 114 4.75 -8.56 19.73
CA PRO A 114 5.29 -9.88 20.06
C PRO A 114 6.50 -10.14 19.16
N VAL A 115 7.63 -10.49 19.78
CA VAL A 115 8.80 -10.98 19.02
C VAL A 115 8.34 -12.27 18.36
N PRO A 116 8.40 -12.38 17.02
CA PRO A 116 8.00 -13.59 16.34
C PRO A 116 8.79 -14.77 16.88
N ASP A 117 8.10 -15.82 17.35
CA ASP A 117 8.72 -17.07 17.72
C ASP A 117 9.31 -17.71 16.46
N ASP A 118 10.57 -18.13 16.51
CA ASP A 118 11.27 -18.80 15.38
C ASP A 118 10.52 -20.03 14.85
N ASN A 119 9.63 -20.61 15.63
CA ASN A 119 8.85 -21.78 15.28
C ASN A 119 7.42 -21.47 14.80
N SER A 120 6.92 -20.29 15.05
CA SER A 120 5.58 -19.90 14.65
C SER A 120 5.50 -19.66 13.15
N LYS A 121 4.33 -19.94 12.58
CA LYS A 121 4.00 -19.63 11.18
C LYS A 121 3.03 -18.48 11.15
N TYR A 122 3.30 -17.55 10.27
CA TYR A 122 2.49 -16.37 10.03
C TYR A 122 1.98 -16.37 8.60
N GLY A 123 0.73 -16.02 8.44
CA GLY A 123 0.04 -16.04 7.15
C GLY A 123 -0.17 -14.65 6.57
N ALA A 124 -0.32 -14.63 5.26
CA ALA A 124 -0.84 -13.47 4.55
C ALA A 124 -1.75 -13.94 3.42
N THR A 125 -2.85 -13.24 3.23
CA THR A 125 -3.76 -13.44 2.11
C THR A 125 -4.08 -12.13 1.45
N ARG A 126 -4.22 -12.14 0.11
CA ARG A 126 -4.63 -10.98 -0.65
C ARG A 126 -5.51 -11.39 -1.82
N ILE A 127 -6.60 -10.65 -1.99
CA ILE A 127 -7.48 -10.73 -3.13
C ILE A 127 -7.47 -9.36 -3.81
N ASP A 128 -7.19 -9.34 -5.10
CA ASP A 128 -7.27 -8.14 -5.94
C ASP A 128 -8.17 -8.43 -7.12
N GLY A 129 -8.98 -7.47 -7.51
CA GLY A 129 -9.82 -7.61 -8.68
C GLY A 129 -10.03 -6.30 -9.41
N SER A 130 -10.25 -6.43 -10.70
CA SER A 130 -10.62 -5.35 -11.59
C SER A 130 -11.70 -5.84 -12.55
N LEU A 131 -12.71 -5.02 -12.76
CA LEU A 131 -13.85 -5.29 -13.62
C LEU A 131 -14.10 -4.10 -14.52
N ASP A 132 -14.00 -4.29 -15.82
CA ASP A 132 -14.49 -3.34 -16.81
C ASP A 132 -16.02 -3.40 -16.85
N LEU A 133 -16.67 -2.26 -16.65
CA LEU A 133 -18.14 -2.21 -16.61
C LEU A 133 -18.78 -2.60 -17.95
N LYS A 134 -18.05 -2.50 -19.07
CA LYS A 134 -18.50 -2.99 -20.37
C LYS A 134 -18.67 -4.50 -20.40
N ASP A 135 -17.94 -5.23 -19.56
CA ASP A 135 -18.08 -6.68 -19.45
C ASP A 135 -19.38 -7.12 -18.75
N LEU A 136 -20.02 -6.20 -18.00
CA LEU A 136 -21.34 -6.38 -17.41
C LEU A 136 -22.45 -5.89 -18.33
N HIS A 137 -22.25 -4.72 -18.96
CA HIS A 137 -23.25 -4.11 -19.83
C HIS A 137 -22.55 -3.24 -20.90
N GLN A 138 -22.84 -3.49 -22.16
CA GLN A 138 -22.12 -2.86 -23.30
C GLN A 138 -22.17 -1.33 -23.31
N ALA A 139 -23.23 -0.73 -22.78
CA ALA A 139 -23.37 0.73 -22.69
C ALA A 139 -22.69 1.32 -21.45
N ALA A 140 -22.24 0.50 -20.48
CA ALA A 140 -21.52 0.98 -19.33
C ALA A 140 -20.08 1.31 -19.69
N ASN A 141 -19.56 2.41 -19.15
CA ASN A 141 -18.17 2.82 -19.35
C ASN A 141 -17.53 3.10 -18.00
N GLY A 142 -16.49 2.37 -17.70
CA GLY A 142 -15.78 2.55 -16.44
C GLY A 142 -15.13 1.28 -15.95
N GLN A 143 -14.49 1.41 -14.79
CA GLN A 143 -13.73 0.35 -14.15
C GLN A 143 -14.01 0.32 -12.66
N LEU A 144 -14.32 -0.85 -12.14
CA LEU A 144 -14.38 -1.14 -10.72
C LEU A 144 -13.13 -1.91 -10.33
N THR A 145 -12.42 -1.46 -9.30
CA THR A 145 -11.32 -2.21 -8.70
C THR A 145 -11.59 -2.43 -7.23
N PHE A 146 -11.17 -3.57 -6.71
CA PHE A 146 -11.29 -3.88 -5.30
C PHE A 146 -10.09 -4.70 -4.83
N TYR A 147 -9.83 -4.62 -3.54
CA TYR A 147 -8.86 -5.47 -2.90
C TYR A 147 -9.25 -5.77 -1.45
N HIS A 148 -8.77 -6.87 -0.95
CA HIS A 148 -8.78 -7.23 0.46
C HIS A 148 -7.47 -7.93 0.78
N GLN A 149 -6.83 -7.54 1.88
CA GLN A 149 -5.64 -8.20 2.40
C GLN A 149 -5.74 -8.42 3.90
N SER A 150 -5.21 -9.53 4.34
CA SER A 150 -5.01 -9.86 5.76
C SER A 150 -3.60 -10.37 5.92
N VAL A 151 -2.87 -9.84 6.89
CA VAL A 151 -1.48 -10.19 7.16
C VAL A 151 -1.32 -10.33 8.66
N ASP A 152 -0.81 -11.48 9.10
CA ASP A 152 -0.53 -11.72 10.52
C ASP A 152 0.67 -10.90 10.99
N GLY A 153 0.61 -10.40 12.23
CA GLY A 153 1.77 -9.82 12.89
C GLY A 153 2.87 -10.88 13.04
N GLY A 154 4.06 -10.60 12.53
CA GLY A 154 5.15 -11.57 12.41
C GLY A 154 5.36 -12.12 10.99
N TYR A 155 4.44 -11.86 10.05
CA TYR A 155 4.66 -12.24 8.66
C TYR A 155 5.86 -11.51 8.07
N ALA A 156 6.80 -12.28 7.54
CA ALA A 156 8.05 -11.80 6.98
C ALA A 156 8.14 -12.11 5.48
N ALA A 157 8.37 -11.08 4.68
CA ALA A 157 8.68 -11.17 3.26
C ALA A 157 10.05 -10.52 2.99
N PRO A 158 10.70 -10.79 1.85
CA PRO A 158 11.97 -10.16 1.52
C PRO A 158 11.90 -8.64 1.62
N GLY A 159 12.71 -8.06 2.51
CA GLY A 159 12.76 -6.61 2.75
C GLY A 159 11.60 -6.01 3.57
N ALA A 160 10.70 -6.83 4.11
CA ALA A 160 9.57 -6.35 4.91
C ALA A 160 9.18 -7.34 6.00
N MET A 161 8.83 -6.83 7.17
CA MET A 161 8.20 -7.57 8.25
C MET A 161 6.96 -6.80 8.73
N THR A 162 5.87 -7.53 8.96
CA THR A 162 4.65 -6.97 9.53
C THR A 162 4.69 -7.19 11.04
N LEU A 163 4.70 -6.12 11.82
CA LEU A 163 4.83 -6.21 13.29
C LEU A 163 3.51 -6.50 14.01
N THR A 164 2.39 -6.15 13.41
CA THR A 164 1.05 -6.27 13.99
C THR A 164 0.09 -6.82 12.94
N ASP A 165 -0.98 -7.45 13.39
CA ASP A 165 -2.04 -7.91 12.50
C ASP A 165 -2.58 -6.75 11.67
N LEU A 166 -2.70 -6.97 10.37
CA LEU A 166 -3.17 -5.98 9.42
C LEU A 166 -4.33 -6.56 8.60
N SER A 167 -5.47 -5.89 8.62
CA SER A 167 -6.56 -6.12 7.68
C SER A 167 -6.85 -4.83 6.92
N GLN A 168 -6.85 -4.88 5.60
CA GLN A 168 -7.16 -3.73 4.76
C GLN A 168 -8.00 -4.14 3.57
N GLN A 169 -9.00 -3.32 3.26
CA GLN A 169 -9.86 -3.53 2.10
C GLN A 169 -10.22 -2.20 1.46
N GLY A 170 -10.42 -2.24 0.16
CA GLY A 170 -10.81 -1.05 -0.57
C GLY A 170 -11.54 -1.37 -1.85
N VAL A 171 -12.32 -0.40 -2.28
CA VAL A 171 -13.02 -0.42 -3.56
C VAL A 171 -12.89 0.94 -4.23
N SER A 172 -12.72 0.93 -5.53
CA SER A 172 -12.64 2.17 -6.31
C SER A 172 -13.41 2.01 -7.61
N LEU A 173 -14.20 3.01 -7.93
CA LEU A 173 -14.99 3.12 -9.14
C LEU A 173 -14.53 4.34 -9.94
N LYS A 174 -14.31 4.14 -11.22
CA LYS A 174 -14.14 5.22 -12.21
C LYS A 174 -15.13 4.99 -13.32
N THR A 175 -15.98 5.98 -13.62
CA THR A 175 -16.96 5.85 -14.69
C THR A 175 -17.21 7.20 -15.35
N SER A 176 -17.60 7.16 -16.62
CA SER A 176 -18.02 8.35 -17.35
C SER A 176 -19.46 8.16 -17.80
N ILE A 177 -20.33 9.10 -17.41
CA ILE A 177 -21.77 9.08 -17.66
C ILE A 177 -22.06 10.03 -18.82
N ALA A 178 -22.65 9.49 -19.89
CA ALA A 178 -23.02 10.22 -21.09
C ALA A 178 -21.89 11.10 -21.70
N GLY A 179 -20.63 10.76 -21.44
CA GLY A 179 -19.46 11.52 -21.90
C GLY A 179 -19.31 12.93 -21.31
N LYS A 180 -20.18 13.30 -20.35
CA LYS A 180 -20.19 14.64 -19.73
C LYS A 180 -19.78 14.66 -18.27
N VAL A 181 -20.07 13.58 -17.53
CA VAL A 181 -19.75 13.48 -16.10
C VAL A 181 -18.75 12.37 -15.90
N ASP A 182 -17.57 12.71 -15.43
CA ASP A 182 -16.56 11.74 -15.00
C ASP A 182 -16.65 11.61 -13.47
N LEU A 183 -17.04 10.43 -12.99
CA LEU A 183 -17.21 10.11 -11.57
C LEU A 183 -16.07 9.20 -11.11
N ARG A 184 -15.49 9.55 -9.97
CA ARG A 184 -14.52 8.73 -9.24
C ARG A 184 -14.95 8.59 -7.80
N ALA A 185 -15.07 7.36 -7.33
CA ALA A 185 -15.34 7.06 -5.93
C ALA A 185 -14.31 6.08 -5.40
N LYS A 186 -13.87 6.26 -4.18
CA LYS A 186 -12.94 5.37 -3.49
C LYS A 186 -13.37 5.21 -2.05
N LEU A 187 -13.39 3.98 -1.59
CA LEU A 187 -13.56 3.61 -0.19
C LEU A 187 -12.38 2.74 0.22
N ASP A 188 -11.77 3.05 1.36
CA ASP A 188 -10.68 2.29 1.95
C ASP A 188 -10.94 2.13 3.45
N LYS A 189 -10.73 0.94 3.98
CA LYS A 189 -10.78 0.65 5.41
C LYS A 189 -9.58 -0.19 5.78
N LYS A 190 -8.87 0.23 6.84
CA LYS A 190 -7.72 -0.46 7.41
C LYS A 190 -7.94 -0.66 8.90
N SER A 191 -7.67 -1.86 9.39
CA SER A 191 -7.59 -2.20 10.80
C SER A 191 -6.20 -2.75 11.07
N GLN A 192 -5.58 -2.29 12.14
CA GLN A 192 -4.25 -2.70 12.55
C GLN A 192 -4.28 -3.07 14.03
N ASP A 193 -3.88 -4.29 14.34
CA ASP A 193 -3.84 -4.85 15.69
C ASP A 193 -5.18 -4.74 16.45
N LEU A 194 -6.30 -4.79 15.70
CA LEU A 194 -7.67 -4.63 16.22
C LEU A 194 -7.91 -3.35 17.04
N SER A 195 -6.89 -2.51 17.15
CA SER A 195 -6.90 -1.30 17.99
C SER A 195 -6.92 -0.02 17.17
N LEU A 196 -6.22 0.04 16.04
CA LEU A 196 -6.21 1.18 15.14
C LEU A 196 -7.09 0.90 13.92
N GLU A 197 -8.17 1.65 13.80
CA GLU A 197 -9.03 1.63 12.62
C GLU A 197 -8.95 2.95 11.88
N THR A 198 -8.79 2.88 10.58
CA THR A 198 -8.89 4.04 9.68
C THR A 198 -9.83 3.74 8.54
N SER A 199 -10.64 4.70 8.16
CA SER A 199 -11.46 4.62 6.95
C SER A 199 -11.40 5.93 6.18
N ALA A 200 -11.44 5.85 4.87
CA ALA A 200 -11.48 6.99 3.98
C ALA A 200 -12.50 6.75 2.88
N LEU A 201 -13.40 7.71 2.70
CA LEU A 201 -14.33 7.77 1.58
C LEU A 201 -14.01 9.03 0.77
N GLU A 202 -13.83 8.87 -0.51
CA GLU A 202 -13.61 9.98 -1.44
C GLU A 202 -14.53 9.82 -2.65
N VAL A 203 -15.24 10.89 -3.00
CA VAL A 203 -16.09 10.95 -4.20
C VAL A 203 -15.78 12.25 -4.93
N ASN A 204 -15.42 12.15 -6.19
CA ASN A 204 -15.15 13.28 -7.07
C ASN A 204 -16.00 13.16 -8.33
N ALA A 205 -16.62 14.26 -8.71
CA ALA A 205 -17.38 14.39 -9.95
C ALA A 205 -16.85 15.58 -10.75
N ASP A 206 -16.56 15.33 -12.00
CA ASP A 206 -16.13 16.33 -12.98
C ASP A 206 -17.22 16.44 -14.05
N TYR A 207 -17.82 17.62 -14.20
CA TYR A 207 -18.83 17.91 -15.20
C TYR A 207 -18.28 18.83 -16.29
N ARG A 208 -18.33 18.37 -17.54
CA ARG A 208 -18.01 19.18 -18.73
C ARG A 208 -19.21 20.01 -19.12
N LEU A 209 -19.22 21.26 -18.71
CA LEU A 209 -20.28 22.20 -19.04
C LEU A 209 -20.23 22.59 -20.54
N SER A 210 -19.01 22.77 -21.09
CA SER A 210 -18.74 23.04 -22.50
C SER A 210 -17.34 22.54 -22.88
N GLU A 211 -16.90 22.81 -24.11
CA GLU A 211 -15.52 22.53 -24.54
C GLU A 211 -14.47 23.30 -23.72
N HIS A 212 -14.86 24.46 -23.20
CA HIS A 212 -13.98 25.35 -22.46
C HIS A 212 -14.13 25.22 -20.93
N TRP A 213 -15.34 24.88 -20.45
CA TRP A 213 -15.63 24.93 -19.02
C TRP A 213 -15.83 23.54 -18.41
N LYS A 214 -15.15 23.34 -17.31
CA LYS A 214 -15.26 22.15 -16.46
C LYS A 214 -15.56 22.57 -15.03
N LEU A 215 -16.59 21.98 -14.43
CA LEU A 215 -16.91 22.12 -13.01
C LEU A 215 -16.58 20.80 -12.31
N SER A 216 -15.98 20.89 -11.14
CA SER A 216 -15.63 19.73 -10.35
C SER A 216 -16.11 19.92 -8.91
N ALA A 217 -16.61 18.86 -8.32
CA ALA A 217 -16.96 18.78 -6.92
C ALA A 217 -16.38 17.50 -6.31
N GLY A 218 -15.81 17.61 -5.13
CA GLY A 218 -15.23 16.49 -4.41
C GLY A 218 -15.62 16.52 -2.93
N VAL A 219 -15.88 15.35 -2.38
CA VAL A 219 -16.11 15.16 -0.94
C VAL A 219 -15.16 14.08 -0.47
N ARG A 220 -14.48 14.33 0.63
CA ARG A 220 -13.66 13.36 1.33
C ARG A 220 -14.07 13.30 2.80
N LYS A 221 -14.22 12.09 3.30
CA LYS A 221 -14.43 11.83 4.72
C LYS A 221 -13.38 10.82 5.18
N ASP A 222 -12.60 11.21 6.17
CA ASP A 222 -11.64 10.36 6.86
C ASP A 222 -12.12 10.13 8.30
N SER A 223 -11.95 8.91 8.80
CA SER A 223 -12.20 8.56 10.20
C SER A 223 -11.02 7.78 10.74
N ARG A 224 -10.62 8.10 11.96
CA ARG A 224 -9.56 7.40 12.67
C ARG A 224 -9.96 7.15 14.12
N THR A 225 -9.95 5.89 14.51
CA THR A 225 -10.17 5.42 15.88
C THR A 225 -8.94 4.66 16.34
N ASP A 226 -8.35 5.07 17.45
CA ASP A 226 -7.20 4.41 18.05
C ASP A 226 -7.56 4.02 19.50
N ASN A 227 -7.74 2.73 19.72
CA ASN A 227 -8.03 2.13 21.02
C ASN A 227 -6.82 1.42 21.62
N SER A 228 -5.61 1.68 21.09
CA SER A 228 -4.40 1.06 21.61
C SER A 228 -4.14 1.48 23.06
N PRO A 229 -3.64 0.57 23.93
CA PRO A 229 -3.37 0.88 25.32
C PRO A 229 -2.22 1.91 25.51
N VAL A 230 -1.41 2.09 24.48
CA VAL A 230 -0.33 3.10 24.44
C VAL A 230 -0.72 4.14 23.42
N VAL A 231 -1.30 5.23 23.91
CA VAL A 231 -1.64 6.38 23.08
C VAL A 231 -0.38 7.23 22.91
N PRO A 232 0.25 7.27 21.71
CA PRO A 232 1.28 8.28 21.48
C PRO A 232 0.62 9.65 21.57
N VAL A 233 1.19 10.55 22.32
CA VAL A 233 0.68 11.93 22.56
C VAL A 233 0.47 12.72 21.25
N THR A 234 0.98 12.21 20.14
CA THR A 234 0.96 12.83 18.81
C THR A 234 -0.11 12.29 17.87
N GLN A 235 -0.88 11.25 18.23
CA GLN A 235 -1.90 10.69 17.34
C GLN A 235 -3.22 11.43 17.49
N VAL A 236 -3.70 11.99 16.39
CA VAL A 236 -5.00 12.65 16.32
C VAL A 236 -6.07 11.63 15.99
N GLN A 237 -7.06 11.50 16.87
CA GLN A 237 -8.27 10.71 16.63
C GLN A 237 -9.38 11.65 16.15
N GLY A 238 -10.32 11.11 15.41
CA GLY A 238 -11.53 11.82 15.03
C GLY A 238 -11.93 11.64 13.58
N ASP A 239 -12.95 12.38 13.24
CA ASP A 239 -13.52 12.43 11.89
C ASP A 239 -13.15 13.77 11.24
N ARG A 240 -12.83 13.71 9.96
CA ARG A 240 -12.59 14.86 9.11
C ARG A 240 -13.46 14.75 7.86
N ALA A 241 -14.09 15.85 7.46
CA ALA A 241 -14.79 15.93 6.20
C ALA A 241 -14.34 17.18 5.44
N ASP A 242 -13.97 17.00 4.19
CA ASP A 242 -13.54 18.06 3.27
C ASP A 242 -14.50 18.13 2.09
N LEU A 243 -14.84 19.33 1.66
CA LEU A 243 -15.58 19.61 0.43
C LEU A 243 -14.71 20.49 -0.45
N VAL A 244 -14.49 20.04 -1.69
CA VAL A 244 -13.70 20.78 -2.68
C VAL A 244 -14.58 21.13 -3.86
N LEU A 245 -14.59 22.40 -4.24
CA LEU A 245 -15.24 22.88 -5.45
C LEU A 245 -14.20 23.51 -6.36
N ARG A 246 -14.28 23.21 -7.66
CA ARG A 246 -13.36 23.72 -8.65
C ARG A 246 -14.10 24.12 -9.92
N ALA A 247 -13.76 25.28 -10.47
CA ALA A 247 -14.12 25.69 -11.81
C ALA A 247 -12.83 25.80 -12.65
N GLY A 248 -12.84 25.20 -13.82
CA GLY A 248 -11.70 25.23 -14.75
C GLY A 248 -12.13 25.76 -16.11
N TYR A 249 -11.31 26.61 -16.70
CA TYR A 249 -11.45 27.10 -18.05
C TYR A 249 -10.24 26.70 -18.89
N ASP A 250 -10.48 26.13 -20.06
CA ASP A 250 -9.46 25.78 -21.05
C ASP A 250 -9.66 26.60 -22.32
N SER A 251 -8.65 27.37 -22.69
CA SER A 251 -8.67 28.18 -23.90
C SER A 251 -8.36 27.40 -25.19
N LEU A 252 -8.27 26.05 -25.10
CA LEU A 252 -7.87 25.13 -26.17
C LEU A 252 -6.51 25.55 -26.80
N GLY A 253 -5.54 25.85 -25.92
CA GLY A 253 -4.18 26.16 -26.29
C GLY A 253 -3.92 27.62 -26.69
N LYS A 254 -4.93 28.49 -26.73
CA LYS A 254 -4.75 29.93 -27.09
C LYS A 254 -4.12 30.75 -25.96
N TRP A 255 -4.60 30.51 -24.73
CA TRP A 255 -4.22 31.32 -23.56
C TRP A 255 -3.75 30.46 -22.36
N GLY A 256 -3.81 29.12 -22.48
CA GLY A 256 -3.54 28.18 -21.39
C GLY A 256 -4.80 27.75 -20.64
N THR A 257 -4.60 27.06 -19.54
CA THR A 257 -5.68 26.54 -18.67
C THR A 257 -5.69 27.32 -17.37
N TYR A 258 -6.88 27.75 -16.94
CA TYR A 258 -7.11 28.46 -15.69
C TYR A 258 -7.98 27.63 -14.79
N SER A 259 -7.65 27.55 -13.50
CA SER A 259 -8.48 26.85 -12.51
C SER A 259 -8.55 27.63 -11.21
N TYR A 260 -9.74 27.62 -10.60
CA TYR A 260 -9.98 28.11 -9.25
C TYR A 260 -10.48 26.93 -8.40
N GLN A 261 -9.90 26.76 -7.22
CA GLN A 261 -10.29 25.74 -6.26
C GLN A 261 -10.51 26.40 -4.91
N GLN A 262 -11.52 25.95 -4.22
CA GLN A 262 -11.81 26.31 -2.83
C GLN A 262 -12.06 25.01 -2.05
N ASP A 263 -11.37 24.90 -0.92
CA ASP A 263 -11.44 23.79 0.03
C ASP A 263 -12.32 24.17 1.21
#